data_613292bb941147f178aa47afa52dcf46
#
_entry.id   613292bb941147f178aa47afa52dcf46
#
_cell.length_a   1.000
_cell.length_b   1.000
_cell.length_c   1.000
_cell.angle_alpha   90.00
_cell.angle_beta   90.00
_cell.angle_gamma   90.00
#
_symmetry.space_group_name_H-M   'P 1'
#
loop_
_entity.id
_entity.type
_entity.pdbx_description
1 polymer ?
#
loop_
_entity_poly.entity_id
_entity_poly.type
_entity_poly.pdbx_seq_one_letter_code
_entity_poly.pdbx_strand_id
1 'polypeptide(L)'
;LVVIDDSIVRGTTLRQSIIGILDRLGPKKIVIVSSCPQVRYPDYYGIDMSKMKEFIAFRAAIALIEERGMQHLLEEQYQKARELESVSHNEHVENVVKAIYAPFSPEEISRKMVELLRPVDTKAEVELVFQSLEGLHTAIPGHPGDWYFSGNGRHC
;
A
#
# COMPACT_ATOMS: atom_id res chain seq x y z
N LEU A 1 -12.32 11.12 16.22
CA LEU A 1 -11.19 11.99 15.87
C LEU A 1 -10.77 11.68 14.44
N VAL A 2 -10.57 12.71 13.62
CA VAL A 2 -10.09 12.56 12.23
C VAL A 2 -8.73 13.24 12.09
N VAL A 3 -7.79 12.56 11.47
CA VAL A 3 -6.45 13.08 11.15
C VAL A 3 -6.22 12.91 9.65
N ILE A 4 -5.67 13.94 9.02
CA ILE A 4 -5.33 13.90 7.58
C ILE A 4 -3.82 13.86 7.43
N ASP A 5 -3.35 12.95 6.59
CA ASP A 5 -1.95 12.75 6.23
C ASP A 5 -1.80 12.83 4.70
N ASP A 6 -0.63 13.16 4.20
CA ASP A 6 -0.36 13.21 2.77
C ASP A 6 -0.23 11.81 2.18
N SER A 7 0.49 10.92 2.83
CA SER A 7 0.68 9.54 2.38
C SER A 7 1.03 8.57 3.50
N ILE A 8 0.62 7.31 3.37
CA ILE A 8 0.97 6.22 4.28
C ILE A 8 1.79 5.19 3.53
N VAL A 9 3.11 5.22 3.70
CA VAL A 9 4.04 4.29 3.03
C VAL A 9 4.40 3.11 3.93
N ARG A 10 5.17 3.34 4.98
CA ARG A 10 5.61 2.31 5.94
C ARG A 10 4.71 2.19 7.16
N GLY A 11 4.01 3.28 7.49
CA GLY A 11 3.15 3.36 8.67
C GLY A 11 3.90 3.37 10.01
N THR A 12 5.22 3.49 10.01
CA THR A 12 6.04 3.41 11.22
C THR A 12 5.67 4.50 12.22
N THR A 13 5.55 5.74 11.76
CA THR A 13 5.16 6.90 12.59
C THR A 13 3.75 6.73 13.16
N LEU A 14 2.81 6.22 12.36
CA LEU A 14 1.45 5.93 12.80
C LEU A 14 1.45 4.92 13.95
N ARG A 15 2.17 3.81 13.78
CA ARG A 15 2.24 2.73 14.77
C ARG A 15 2.96 3.15 16.05
N GLN A 16 4.12 3.80 15.93
CA GLN A 16 4.99 4.08 17.07
C GLN A 16 4.55 5.29 17.90
N SER A 17 3.88 6.25 17.27
CA SER A 17 3.61 7.53 17.90
C SER A 17 2.16 7.99 17.77
N ILE A 18 1.67 8.19 16.54
CA ILE A 18 0.42 8.92 16.31
C ILE A 18 -0.78 8.21 16.94
N ILE A 19 -1.00 6.93 16.65
CA ILE A 19 -2.15 6.19 17.17
C ILE A 19 -2.14 6.18 18.70
N GLY A 20 -0.99 5.91 19.33
CA GLY A 20 -0.88 5.89 20.78
C GLY A 20 -1.10 7.26 21.45
N ILE A 21 -0.63 8.34 20.82
CA ILE A 21 -0.87 9.71 21.33
C ILE A 21 -2.35 10.06 21.24
N LEU A 22 -2.98 9.76 20.11
CA LEU A 22 -4.39 10.07 19.88
C LEU A 22 -5.32 9.22 20.77
N ASP A 23 -4.97 7.97 21.00
CA ASP A 23 -5.73 7.07 21.88
C ASP A 23 -5.80 7.56 23.33
N ARG A 24 -4.74 8.22 23.82
CA ARG A 24 -4.69 8.83 25.16
C ARG A 24 -5.72 9.95 25.35
N LEU A 25 -6.20 10.55 24.27
CA LEU A 25 -7.28 11.55 24.31
C LEU A 25 -8.65 10.92 24.53
N GLY A 26 -8.75 9.60 24.56
CA GLY A 26 -9.97 8.85 24.84
C GLY A 26 -11.05 8.91 23.74
N PRO A 27 -10.71 9.02 22.44
CA PRO A 27 -11.73 8.99 21.40
C PRO A 27 -12.34 7.59 21.28
N LYS A 28 -13.61 7.53 20.86
CA LYS A 28 -14.21 6.23 20.51
C LYS A 28 -13.61 5.66 19.23
N LYS A 29 -13.28 6.54 18.29
CA LYS A 29 -12.75 6.17 16.98
C LYS A 29 -11.71 7.18 16.49
N ILE A 30 -10.66 6.67 15.88
CA ILE A 30 -9.61 7.42 15.18
C ILE A 30 -9.70 7.07 13.70
N VAL A 31 -9.98 8.05 12.86
CA VAL A 31 -9.98 7.90 11.40
C VAL A 31 -8.76 8.63 10.86
N ILE A 32 -7.89 7.92 10.19
CA ILE A 32 -6.71 8.46 9.52
C ILE A 32 -6.98 8.48 8.02
N VAL A 33 -6.99 9.66 7.46
CA VAL A 33 -7.31 9.90 6.04
C VAL A 33 -6.02 10.21 5.30
N SER A 34 -5.69 9.41 4.31
CA SER A 34 -4.60 9.70 3.36
C SER A 34 -5.14 10.46 2.16
N SER A 35 -4.52 11.59 1.83
CA SER A 35 -4.91 12.38 0.64
C SER A 35 -4.49 11.75 -0.68
N CYS A 36 -3.63 10.72 -0.64
CA CYS A 36 -3.30 9.91 -1.80
C CYS A 36 -3.84 8.47 -1.67
N PRO A 37 -3.93 7.72 -2.79
CA PRO A 37 -4.21 6.29 -2.77
C PRO A 37 -3.15 5.48 -2.01
N GLN A 38 -3.42 4.20 -1.75
CA GLN A 38 -2.45 3.29 -1.17
C GLN A 38 -1.17 3.24 -2.00
N VAL A 39 -0.03 3.53 -1.38
CA VAL A 39 1.29 3.40 -2.01
C VAL A 39 1.64 1.92 -2.09
N ARG A 40 1.60 1.36 -3.30
CA ARG A 40 1.75 -0.08 -3.57
C ARG A 40 3.04 -0.44 -4.29
N TYR A 41 3.60 0.50 -5.07
CA TYR A 41 4.72 0.23 -5.97
C TYR A 41 5.92 1.11 -5.62
N PRO A 42 7.15 0.56 -5.74
CA PRO A 42 8.36 1.26 -5.32
C PRO A 42 8.74 2.39 -6.28
N ASP A 43 9.63 3.26 -5.82
CA ASP A 43 10.24 4.30 -6.61
C ASP A 43 11.20 3.72 -7.66
N TYR A 44 11.16 4.28 -8.86
CA TYR A 44 12.09 3.90 -9.95
C TYR A 44 13.53 4.33 -9.69
N TYR A 45 13.71 5.43 -8.96
CA TYR A 45 15.03 5.99 -8.72
C TYR A 45 15.77 5.35 -7.54
N GLY A 46 15.08 4.55 -6.75
CA GLY A 46 15.68 3.77 -5.66
C GLY A 46 16.22 4.56 -4.48
N ILE A 47 15.81 5.82 -4.33
CA ILE A 47 16.38 6.71 -3.31
C ILE A 47 15.73 6.46 -1.93
N ASP A 48 14.41 6.57 -1.80
CA ASP A 48 13.73 6.45 -0.50
C ASP A 48 12.73 5.30 -0.44
N MET A 49 11.89 5.16 -1.45
CA MET A 49 10.83 4.14 -1.51
C MET A 49 11.22 2.96 -2.41
N SER A 50 12.42 2.42 -2.27
CA SER A 50 12.95 1.35 -3.12
C SER A 50 12.59 -0.06 -2.64
N LYS A 51 12.33 -0.22 -1.35
CA LYS A 51 12.13 -1.54 -0.72
C LYS A 51 10.65 -1.81 -0.49
N MET A 52 10.01 -2.47 -1.43
CA MET A 52 8.59 -2.81 -1.38
C MET A 52 8.18 -3.57 -0.11
N LYS A 53 9.06 -4.43 0.44
CA LYS A 53 8.83 -5.16 1.69
C LYS A 53 8.59 -4.25 2.92
N GLU A 54 8.98 -2.98 2.83
CA GLU A 54 8.75 -2.01 3.89
C GLU A 54 7.37 -1.33 3.77
N PHE A 55 6.71 -1.43 2.61
CA PHE A 55 5.40 -0.81 2.40
C PHE A 55 4.33 -1.55 3.20
N ILE A 56 3.55 -0.79 3.95
CA ILE A 56 2.48 -1.37 4.76
C ILE A 56 1.39 -2.03 3.88
N ALA A 57 1.10 -1.47 2.71
CA ALA A 57 0.16 -2.07 1.77
C ALA A 57 0.64 -3.44 1.25
N PHE A 58 1.95 -3.56 0.94
CA PHE A 58 2.53 -4.83 0.52
C PHE A 58 2.50 -5.86 1.64
N ARG A 59 2.90 -5.47 2.85
CA ARG A 59 2.85 -6.35 4.03
C ARG A 59 1.43 -6.82 4.32
N ALA A 60 0.44 -5.94 4.16
CA ALA A 60 -0.97 -6.30 4.32
C ALA A 60 -1.42 -7.32 3.25
N ALA A 61 -1.04 -7.13 1.99
CA ALA A 61 -1.36 -8.08 0.92
C ALA A 61 -0.71 -9.46 1.17
N ILE A 62 0.57 -9.50 1.59
CA ILE A 62 1.24 -10.75 1.96
C ILE A 62 0.52 -11.46 3.11
N ALA A 63 0.16 -10.74 4.18
CA ALA A 63 -0.57 -11.32 5.30
C ALA A 63 -1.93 -11.90 4.87
N LEU A 64 -2.66 -11.22 3.99
CA LEU A 64 -3.92 -11.72 3.44
C LEU A 64 -3.73 -12.97 2.57
N ILE A 65 -2.64 -13.04 1.79
CA ILE A 65 -2.27 -14.22 0.99
C ILE A 65 -2.01 -15.42 1.92
N GLU A 66 -1.25 -15.21 2.99
CA GLU A 66 -0.95 -16.25 3.98
C GLU A 66 -2.21 -16.75 4.68
N GLU A 67 -3.07 -15.85 5.14
CA GLU A 67 -4.34 -16.17 5.81
C GLU A 67 -5.31 -16.95 4.92
N ARG A 68 -5.29 -16.72 3.62
CA ARG A 68 -6.16 -17.41 2.64
C ARG A 68 -5.52 -18.64 2.02
N GLY A 69 -4.31 -19.03 2.43
CA GLY A 69 -3.62 -20.19 1.90
C GLY A 69 -3.23 -20.06 0.42
N MET A 70 -2.96 -18.83 -0.04
CA MET A 70 -2.68 -18.50 -1.44
C MET A 70 -1.18 -18.35 -1.73
N GLN A 71 -0.29 -19.00 -0.96
CA GLN A 71 1.17 -18.85 -1.07
C GLN A 71 1.70 -19.21 -2.46
N HIS A 72 1.01 -20.09 -3.19
CA HIS A 72 1.34 -20.44 -4.57
C HIS A 72 1.39 -19.21 -5.49
N LEU A 73 0.57 -18.17 -5.21
CA LEU A 73 0.58 -16.91 -5.96
C LEU A 73 1.92 -16.18 -5.86
N LEU A 74 2.54 -16.19 -4.68
CA LEU A 74 3.85 -15.56 -4.48
C LEU A 74 4.94 -16.27 -5.25
N GLU A 75 4.94 -17.61 -5.20
CA GLU A 75 5.89 -18.42 -5.96
C GLU A 75 5.73 -18.22 -7.47
N GLU A 76 4.50 -18.22 -7.95
CA GLU A 76 4.21 -17.98 -9.36
C GLU A 76 4.72 -16.62 -9.84
N GLN A 77 4.45 -15.55 -9.08
CA GLN A 77 4.91 -14.21 -9.44
C GLN A 77 6.43 -14.06 -9.32
N TYR A 78 7.06 -14.76 -8.37
CA TYR A 78 8.51 -14.80 -8.26
C TYR A 78 9.17 -15.46 -9.49
N GLN A 79 8.64 -16.58 -9.95
CA GLN A 79 9.14 -17.25 -11.16
C GLN A 79 8.97 -16.37 -12.40
N LYS A 80 7.79 -15.75 -12.57
CA LYS A 80 7.56 -14.78 -13.66
C LYS A 80 8.54 -13.60 -13.62
N ALA A 81 8.81 -13.05 -12.43
CA ALA A 81 9.78 -11.98 -12.28
C ALA A 81 11.19 -12.39 -12.73
N ARG A 82 11.61 -13.60 -12.38
CA ARG A 82 12.92 -14.14 -12.80
C ARG A 82 13.02 -14.37 -14.30
N GLU A 83 11.95 -14.86 -14.93
CA GLU A 83 11.89 -15.01 -16.38
C GLU A 83 12.05 -13.65 -17.08
N LEU A 84 11.37 -12.61 -16.57
CA LEU A 84 11.43 -11.26 -17.11
C LEU A 84 12.82 -10.60 -16.96
N GLU A 85 13.59 -10.94 -15.92
CA GLU A 85 14.98 -10.48 -15.79
C GLU A 85 15.87 -10.93 -16.97
N SER A 86 15.55 -12.04 -17.60
CA SER A 86 16.30 -12.60 -18.73
C SER A 86 15.91 -12.01 -20.10
N VAL A 87 14.80 -11.24 -20.14
CA VAL A 87 14.27 -10.64 -21.37
C VAL A 87 14.92 -9.26 -21.59
N SER A 88 15.27 -8.96 -22.83
CA SER A 88 15.91 -7.70 -23.21
C SER A 88 15.07 -6.47 -22.82
N HIS A 89 15.72 -5.43 -22.33
CA HIS A 89 15.13 -4.18 -21.78
C HIS A 89 14.25 -3.35 -22.76
N ASN A 90 14.00 -3.82 -23.95
CA ASN A 90 13.25 -3.10 -25.00
C ASN A 90 11.78 -3.52 -25.11
N GLU A 91 11.31 -4.47 -24.31
CA GLU A 91 9.91 -4.90 -24.33
C GLU A 91 9.13 -4.32 -23.16
N HIS A 92 7.85 -4.07 -23.38
CA HIS A 92 6.94 -3.61 -22.32
C HIS A 92 6.78 -4.72 -21.27
N VAL A 93 7.53 -4.61 -20.17
CA VAL A 93 7.50 -5.61 -19.10
C VAL A 93 6.28 -5.37 -18.22
N GLU A 94 5.41 -6.36 -18.14
CA GLU A 94 4.26 -6.34 -17.23
C GLU A 94 4.73 -6.29 -15.76
N ASN A 95 4.11 -5.42 -14.97
CA ASN A 95 4.38 -5.35 -13.54
C ASN A 95 3.70 -6.52 -12.80
N VAL A 96 4.47 -7.60 -12.59
CA VAL A 96 4.00 -8.84 -11.94
C VAL A 96 3.49 -8.62 -10.51
N VAL A 97 3.91 -7.54 -9.84
CA VAL A 97 3.48 -7.20 -8.48
C VAL A 97 1.98 -6.88 -8.42
N LYS A 98 1.38 -6.45 -9.53
CA LYS A 98 -0.06 -6.22 -9.61
C LYS A 98 -0.88 -7.45 -9.24
N ALA A 99 -0.42 -8.63 -9.64
CA ALA A 99 -1.08 -9.90 -9.34
C ALA A 99 -1.15 -10.19 -7.83
N ILE A 100 -0.21 -9.68 -7.03
CA ILE A 100 -0.20 -9.83 -5.56
C ILE A 100 -1.37 -9.08 -4.92
N TYR A 101 -1.75 -7.94 -5.48
CA TYR A 101 -2.86 -7.12 -4.98
C TYR A 101 -4.23 -7.50 -5.58
N ALA A 102 -4.23 -8.12 -6.76
CA ALA A 102 -5.44 -8.37 -7.54
C ALA A 102 -6.56 -9.15 -6.80
N PRO A 103 -6.26 -10.12 -5.90
CA PRO A 103 -7.29 -10.86 -5.18
C PRO A 103 -8.04 -10.06 -4.11
N PHE A 104 -7.59 -8.84 -3.78
CA PHE A 104 -8.07 -8.08 -2.63
C PHE A 104 -8.61 -6.72 -3.04
N SER A 105 -9.72 -6.32 -2.42
CA SER A 105 -10.19 -4.95 -2.55
C SER A 105 -9.29 -3.96 -1.78
N PRO A 106 -9.28 -2.67 -2.16
CA PRO A 106 -8.57 -1.64 -1.40
C PRO A 106 -8.99 -1.58 0.07
N GLU A 107 -10.26 -1.84 0.37
CA GLU A 107 -10.83 -1.84 1.72
C GLU A 107 -10.32 -3.03 2.55
N GLU A 108 -10.16 -4.21 1.93
CA GLU A 108 -9.57 -5.37 2.59
C GLU A 108 -8.12 -5.11 2.96
N ILE A 109 -7.36 -4.54 2.04
CA ILE A 109 -5.96 -4.14 2.30
C ILE A 109 -5.91 -3.09 3.41
N SER A 110 -6.76 -2.05 3.39
CA SER A 110 -6.81 -1.02 4.43
C SER A 110 -7.11 -1.61 5.81
N ARG A 111 -8.06 -2.53 5.91
CA ARG A 111 -8.37 -3.22 7.19
C ARG A 111 -7.19 -4.02 7.69
N LYS A 112 -6.50 -4.75 6.81
CA LYS A 112 -5.30 -5.50 7.19
C LYS A 112 -4.15 -4.58 7.59
N MET A 113 -3.99 -3.43 6.93
CA MET A 113 -3.03 -2.41 7.35
C MET A 113 -3.30 -1.92 8.78
N VAL A 114 -4.57 -1.67 9.13
CA VAL A 114 -4.95 -1.30 10.50
C VAL A 114 -4.54 -2.38 11.49
N GLU A 115 -4.82 -3.65 11.21
CA GLU A 115 -4.42 -4.76 12.09
C GLU A 115 -2.90 -4.79 12.34
N LEU A 116 -2.10 -4.54 11.31
CA LEU A 116 -0.64 -4.52 11.39
C LEU A 116 -0.08 -3.27 12.10
N LEU A 117 -0.79 -2.15 12.02
CA LEU A 117 -0.33 -0.86 12.55
C LEU A 117 -0.85 -0.56 13.95
N ARG A 118 -2.02 -1.05 14.30
CA ARG A 118 -2.66 -0.76 15.58
C ARG A 118 -1.86 -1.37 16.74
N PRO A 119 -1.40 -0.56 17.72
CA PRO A 119 -0.83 -1.09 18.95
C PRO A 119 -1.83 -1.95 19.73
N VAL A 120 -1.33 -2.98 20.41
CA VAL A 120 -2.17 -3.99 21.11
C VAL A 120 -3.05 -3.36 22.20
N ASP A 121 -2.55 -2.32 22.86
CA ASP A 121 -3.18 -1.61 23.97
C ASP A 121 -4.11 -0.47 23.53
N THR A 122 -4.26 -0.23 22.22
CA THR A 122 -5.16 0.80 21.69
C THR A 122 -6.62 0.48 22.01
N LYS A 123 -7.31 1.42 22.66
CA LYS A 123 -8.72 1.30 23.07
C LYS A 123 -9.67 1.75 21.98
N ALA A 124 -9.31 2.82 21.25
CA ALA A 124 -10.10 3.36 20.16
C ALA A 124 -10.21 2.38 18.99
N GLU A 125 -11.34 2.40 18.29
CA GLU A 125 -11.43 1.84 16.94
C GLU A 125 -10.53 2.68 16.01
N VAL A 126 -9.75 2.01 15.15
CA VAL A 126 -8.88 2.69 14.16
C VAL A 126 -9.35 2.33 12.76
N GLU A 127 -9.44 3.35 11.91
CA GLU A 127 -9.79 3.19 10.49
C GLU A 127 -8.80 3.98 9.63
N LEU A 128 -8.41 3.38 8.49
CA LEU A 128 -7.63 4.03 7.44
C LEU A 128 -8.53 4.26 6.22
N VAL A 129 -8.59 5.49 5.77
CA VAL A 129 -9.33 5.91 4.56
C VAL A 129 -8.33 6.47 3.56
N PHE A 130 -8.35 5.97 2.34
CA PHE A 130 -7.48 6.41 1.26
C PHE A 130 -8.27 7.08 0.16
N GLN A 131 -7.65 8.03 -0.52
CA GLN A 131 -8.16 8.51 -1.79
C GLN A 131 -8.24 7.36 -2.79
N SER A 132 -9.25 7.34 -3.64
CA SER A 132 -9.29 6.39 -4.75
C SER A 132 -8.40 6.87 -5.92
N LEU A 133 -7.93 5.93 -6.74
CA LEU A 133 -7.16 6.28 -7.93
C LEU A 133 -8.00 7.12 -8.92
N GLU A 134 -9.29 6.79 -9.06
CA GLU A 134 -10.23 7.55 -9.87
C GLU A 134 -10.44 8.97 -9.34
N GLY A 135 -10.60 9.12 -8.02
CA GLY A 135 -10.71 10.42 -7.36
C GLY A 135 -9.45 11.26 -7.52
N LEU A 136 -8.27 10.63 -7.47
CA LEU A 136 -7.00 11.31 -7.74
C LEU A 136 -6.95 11.84 -9.17
N HIS A 137 -7.29 11.01 -10.17
CA HIS A 137 -7.31 11.42 -11.58
C HIS A 137 -8.33 12.53 -11.85
N THR A 138 -9.46 12.51 -11.13
CA THR A 138 -10.47 13.58 -11.23
C THR A 138 -9.95 14.89 -10.65
N ALA A 139 -9.25 14.83 -9.50
CA ALA A 139 -8.71 16.00 -8.83
C ALA A 139 -7.52 16.62 -9.58
N ILE A 140 -6.71 15.80 -10.24
CA ILE A 140 -5.50 16.23 -10.96
C ILE A 140 -5.51 15.66 -12.39
N PRO A 141 -6.40 16.16 -13.26
CA PRO A 141 -6.55 15.62 -14.60
C PRO A 141 -5.29 15.84 -15.43
N GLY A 142 -4.88 14.82 -16.18
CA GLY A 142 -3.73 14.88 -17.09
C GLY A 142 -2.36 14.77 -16.43
N HIS A 143 -2.26 14.58 -15.12
CA HIS A 143 -0.98 14.36 -14.44
C HIS A 143 -0.51 12.90 -14.64
N PRO A 144 0.72 12.64 -15.13
CA PRO A 144 1.19 11.28 -15.44
C PRO A 144 1.73 10.50 -14.22
N GLY A 145 1.83 11.09 -13.06
CA GLY A 145 2.59 10.60 -11.90
C GLY A 145 1.83 9.65 -10.97
N ASP A 146 1.09 8.67 -11.48
CA ASP A 146 0.28 7.74 -10.67
C ASP A 146 0.96 6.37 -10.41
N TRP A 147 2.19 6.19 -10.84
CA TRP A 147 2.93 4.93 -10.75
C TRP A 147 2.88 4.27 -9.37
N TYR A 148 3.10 5.03 -8.31
CA TYR A 148 3.11 4.52 -6.94
C TYR A 148 1.82 3.82 -6.53
N PHE A 149 0.72 4.14 -7.21
CA PHE A 149 -0.63 3.68 -6.91
C PHE A 149 -1.14 2.68 -7.93
N SER A 150 -0.93 2.95 -9.22
CA SER A 150 -1.43 2.15 -10.34
C SER A 150 -0.48 1.01 -10.74
N GLY A 151 0.82 1.19 -10.52
CA GLY A 151 1.86 0.31 -11.04
C GLY A 151 2.01 0.36 -12.56
N ASN A 152 1.45 1.38 -13.21
CA ASN A 152 1.56 1.61 -14.65
C ASN A 152 2.75 2.50 -14.94
N GLY A 153 3.90 1.93 -15.30
CA GLY A 153 5.03 2.70 -15.80
C GLY A 153 4.68 3.32 -17.15
N ARG A 154 4.88 4.63 -17.28
CA ARG A 154 4.96 5.27 -18.58
C ARG A 154 6.42 5.30 -18.96
N HIS A 155 6.75 4.80 -20.14
CA HIS A 155 8.06 5.03 -20.72
C HIS A 155 8.23 6.54 -20.96
N CYS A 156 9.23 7.14 -20.31
CA CYS A 156 9.71 8.46 -20.65
C CYS A 156 10.52 8.38 -21.94
#